data_2cb778d7f34de07b769cf76b2a4f1282
#
_entry.id   2cb778d7f34de07b769cf76b2a4f1282
#
_cell.length_a   1.000
_cell.length_b   1.000
_cell.length_c   1.000
_cell.angle_alpha   90.00
_cell.angle_beta   90.00
_cell.angle_gamma   90.00
#
_symmetry.space_group_name_H-M   'P 1'
#
loop_
_entity.id
_entity.type
_entity.pdbx_description
1 polymer ?
#
loop_
_entity_poly.entity_id
_entity_poly.type
_entity_poly.pdbx_seq_one_letter_code
_entity_poly.pdbx_strand_id
1 'polypeptide(L)' 'MITSYIRAEVSASYNGILSLKIIDGEGRERIYRDITRDIEALNRFADAINRGEVSPVHIDELVEDFLG' A
#
# COMPACT_ATOMS: atom_id res chain seq x y z
N MET A 1 -17.99 -11.96 14.41
CA MET A 1 -16.75 -12.22 13.71
C MET A 1 -16.26 -11.01 12.95
N ILE A 2 -15.02 -10.70 13.12
CA ILE A 2 -14.45 -9.52 12.50
C ILE A 2 -13.54 -9.92 11.38
N THR A 3 -13.79 -9.36 10.23
CA THR A 3 -12.91 -9.56 9.09
C THR A 3 -12.09 -8.31 8.92
N SER A 4 -10.80 -8.43 9.07
CA SER A 4 -9.90 -7.32 8.77
C SER A 4 -9.90 -7.14 7.28
N TYR A 5 -10.47 -6.05 6.85
CA TYR A 5 -10.53 -5.77 5.44
C TYR A 5 -9.64 -4.57 5.16
N ILE A 6 -8.66 -4.77 4.28
CA ILE A 6 -7.74 -3.72 3.92
C ILE A 6 -7.76 -3.58 2.43
N ARG A 7 -7.75 -2.33 1.98
CA ARG A 7 -7.71 -2.04 0.57
C ARG A 7 -6.52 -1.15 0.28
N ALA A 8 -5.78 -1.49 -0.77
CA ALA A 8 -4.62 -0.71 -1.19
C ALA A 8 -4.90 -0.10 -2.55
N GLU A 9 -4.58 1.17 -2.70
CA GLU A 9 -4.74 1.90 -3.94
C GLU A 9 -3.43 2.59 -4.28
N VAL A 10 -3.03 2.49 -5.55
CA VAL A 10 -1.84 3.12 -6.05
C VAL A 10 -2.22 4.38 -6.81
N SER A 11 -1.52 5.46 -6.56
CA SER A 11 -1.71 6.70 -7.31
C SER A 11 -0.37 7.25 -7.76
N ALA A 12 -0.37 7.98 -8.85
CA ALA A 12 0.86 8.54 -9.40
C ALA A 12 0.76 10.06 -9.39
N SER A 13 1.86 10.71 -9.01
CA SER A 13 1.94 12.14 -9.14
C SER A 13 2.39 12.50 -10.56
N TYR A 14 2.31 13.77 -10.89
CA TYR A 14 2.64 14.20 -12.24
C TYR A 14 4.12 13.98 -12.62
N ASN A 15 4.97 13.80 -11.63
CA ASN A 15 6.41 13.55 -11.90
C ASN A 15 6.73 12.05 -11.95
N GLY A 16 5.72 11.18 -11.93
CA GLY A 16 5.91 9.76 -12.05
C GLY A 16 6.22 9.03 -10.76
N ILE A 17 6.29 9.74 -9.64
CA ILE A 17 6.51 9.09 -8.36
C ILE A 17 5.18 8.57 -7.84
N LEU A 18 5.21 7.34 -7.33
CA LEU A 18 3.99 6.65 -6.92
C LEU A 18 3.78 6.75 -5.43
N SER A 19 2.51 6.77 -5.05
CA SER A 19 2.09 6.80 -3.65
C SER A 19 1.12 5.66 -3.42
N LEU A 20 1.06 5.20 -2.18
CA LEU A 20 0.20 4.09 -1.79
C LEU A 20 -0.76 4.57 -0.72
N LYS A 21 -2.05 4.29 -0.91
CA LYS A 21 -3.07 4.62 0.05
C LYS A 21 -3.64 3.32 0.59
N ILE A 22 -3.66 3.21 1.91
CA ILE A 22 -4.19 2.03 2.60
C ILE A 22 -5.44 2.44 3.36
N ILE A 23 -6.53 1.72 3.13
CA ILE A 23 -7.79 1.95 3.82
C ILE A 23 -8.11 0.69 4.61
N ASP A 24 -8.26 0.81 5.93
CA ASP A 24 -8.56 -0.36 6.73
C ASP A 24 -10.07 -0.56 6.86
N GLY A 25 -10.45 -1.63 7.55
CA GLY A 25 -11.86 -1.99 7.67
C GLY A 25 -12.70 -1.03 8.49
N GLU A 26 -12.04 -0.10 9.19
CA GLU A 26 -12.72 0.91 9.97
C GLU A 26 -12.80 2.25 9.27
N GLY A 27 -12.33 2.30 8.04
CA GLY A 27 -12.35 3.53 7.27
C GLY A 27 -11.18 4.45 7.50
N ARG A 28 -10.18 4.01 8.24
CA ARG A 28 -8.98 4.80 8.45
C ARG A 28 -8.10 4.73 7.23
N GLU A 29 -7.51 5.85 6.89
CA GLU A 29 -6.65 5.95 5.72
C GLU A 29 -5.23 6.26 6.12
N ARG A 30 -4.29 5.60 5.47
CA ARG A 30 -2.88 5.93 5.55
C ARG A 30 -2.37 6.19 4.16
N ILE A 31 -1.61 7.26 4.02
CA ILE A 31 -1.04 7.60 2.73
C ILE A 31 0.47 7.58 2.86
N TYR A 32 1.10 6.75 2.04
CA TYR A 32 2.56 6.70 1.94
C TYR A 32 2.93 7.38 0.63
N ARG A 33 3.49 8.57 0.76
CA ARG A 33 3.76 9.40 -0.41
C ARG A 33 5.15 9.18 -0.94
N ASP A 34 5.27 9.28 -2.27
CA ASP A 34 6.56 9.32 -2.94
C ASP A 34 7.42 8.10 -2.60
N ILE A 35 6.82 6.92 -2.71
CA ILE A 35 7.46 5.68 -2.32
C ILE A 35 8.48 5.21 -3.35
N THR A 36 8.07 5.17 -4.62
CA THR A 36 8.89 4.55 -5.65
C THR A 36 8.37 4.96 -7.02
N ARG A 37 9.22 4.78 -8.03
CA ARG A 37 8.80 4.94 -9.42
C ARG A 37 8.57 3.62 -10.10
N ASP A 38 8.77 2.52 -9.37
CA ASP A 38 8.63 1.17 -9.91
C ASP A 38 7.17 0.75 -9.80
N ILE A 39 6.41 1.02 -10.87
CA ILE A 39 4.97 0.71 -10.88
C ILE A 39 4.70 -0.77 -10.76
N GLU A 40 5.54 -1.62 -11.35
CA GLU A 40 5.31 -3.05 -11.29
C GLU A 40 5.47 -3.58 -9.88
N ALA A 41 6.51 -3.14 -9.19
CA ALA A 41 6.75 -3.58 -7.82
C ALA A 41 5.64 -3.12 -6.90
N LEU A 42 5.21 -1.86 -7.05
CA LEU A 42 4.18 -1.33 -6.18
C LEU A 42 2.82 -1.97 -6.46
N ASN A 43 2.52 -2.24 -7.73
CA ASN A 43 1.28 -2.94 -8.07
C ASN A 43 1.24 -4.34 -7.49
N ARG A 44 2.35 -5.07 -7.49
CA ARG A 44 2.40 -6.38 -6.86
C ARG A 44 2.15 -6.29 -5.37
N PHE A 45 2.73 -5.28 -4.74
CA PHE A 45 2.55 -5.07 -3.32
C PHE A 45 1.08 -4.75 -3.00
N ALA A 46 0.48 -3.85 -3.78
CA ALA A 46 -0.93 -3.51 -3.58
C ALA A 46 -1.83 -4.72 -3.81
N ASP A 47 -1.53 -5.53 -4.83
CA ASP A 47 -2.31 -6.74 -5.08
C ASP A 47 -2.21 -7.72 -3.91
N ALA A 48 -1.02 -7.88 -3.35
CA ALA A 48 -0.85 -8.78 -2.21
C ALA A 48 -1.66 -8.30 -1.02
N ILE A 49 -1.69 -6.99 -0.78
CA ILE A 49 -2.51 -6.44 0.29
C ILE A 49 -3.99 -6.70 0.03
N ASN A 50 -4.44 -6.47 -1.19
CA ASN A 50 -5.84 -6.63 -1.54
C ASN A 50 -6.30 -8.07 -1.49
N ARG A 51 -5.38 -9.01 -1.68
CA ARG A 51 -5.69 -10.43 -1.57
C ARG A 51 -5.57 -10.97 -0.16
N GLY A 52 -5.19 -10.12 0.79
CA GLY A 52 -5.07 -10.54 2.17
C GLY A 52 -3.80 -11.30 2.47
N GLU A 53 -2.79 -11.21 1.63
CA GLU A 53 -1.52 -11.92 1.80
C GLU A 53 -0.55 -11.16 2.70
N VAL A 54 -0.84 -9.91 2.99
CA VAL A 54 0.02 -9.07 3.81
C VAL A 54 -0.73 -8.66 5.06
N SER A 55 -0.14 -8.93 6.22
CA SER A 55 -0.74 -8.54 7.47
C SER A 55 -0.62 -7.04 7.68
N PRO A 56 -1.67 -6.38 8.22
CA PRO A 56 -1.61 -4.94 8.44
C PRO A 56 -0.41 -4.48 9.26
N VAL A 57 0.06 -5.29 10.19
CA VAL A 57 1.16 -4.90 11.05
C VAL A 57 2.49 -4.89 10.31
N HIS A 58 2.57 -5.53 9.15
CA HIS A 58 3.80 -5.59 8.37
C HIS A 58 3.86 -4.57 7.25
N ILE A 59 2.79 -3.83 7.03
CA ILE A 59 2.73 -2.89 5.90
C ILE A 59 3.80 -1.82 6.03
N ASP A 60 3.96 -1.25 7.22
CA ASP A 60 4.96 -0.20 7.43
C ASP A 60 6.37 -0.69 7.11
N GLU A 61 6.70 -1.90 7.55
CA GLU A 61 8.02 -2.45 7.28
C GLU A 61 8.25 -2.66 5.80
N LEU A 62 7.23 -3.16 5.11
CA LEU A 62 7.36 -3.43 3.68
C LEU A 62 7.44 -2.15 2.87
N VAL A 63 6.73 -1.10 3.29
CA VAL A 63 6.84 0.20 2.64
C VAL A 63 8.24 0.76 2.81
N GLU A 64 8.85 0.57 3.98
CA GLU A 64 10.21 1.06 4.20
C GLU A 64 11.21 0.42 3.25
N ASP A 65 10.96 -0.81 2.84
CA ASP A 65 11.82 -1.48 1.86
C ASP A 65 11.83 -0.76 0.52
N PHE A 66 10.71 -0.14 0.15
CA PHE A 66 10.66 0.65 -1.07
C PHE A 66 11.46 1.94 -0.96
N LEU A 67 11.54 2.47 0.26
CA LEU A 67 12.24 3.74 0.47
C LEU A 67 13.74 3.58 0.55
N GLY A 68 14.18 2.37 0.67
CA GLY A 68 15.58 2.06 0.71
C GLY A 68 16.12 1.92 2.09
#